data_b912c0d2ce7c934dda3b563e94d399c2
#
_entry.id   b912c0d2ce7c934dda3b563e94d399c2
#
_cell.length_a   1.000
_cell.length_b   1.000
_cell.length_c   1.000
_cell.angle_alpha   90.00
_cell.angle_beta   90.00
_cell.angle_gamma   90.00
#
_symmetry.space_group_name_H-M   'P 1'
#
loop_
_entity.id
_entity.type
_entity.pdbx_description
1 polymer ?
#
loop_
_entity_poly.entity_id
_entity_poly.type
_entity_poly.pdbx_seq_one_letter_code
_entity_poly.pdbx_strand_id
1 'polypeptide(L)'
;MQKTKIPKSATLYRTVMADHICPHGLKCKDLLQREGFSVNDQKLKSRENVDELKSRYGVLTVPQVFIEDVRIGGFDDLLRYFGKATSSENDVTYQPIIALFSVACLLALAITWLALGVVFSVQTV
;
A
#
# COMPACT_ATOMS: atom_id res chain seq x y z
N MET A 1 -35.77 17.24 11.65
CA MET A 1 -35.06 18.03 10.63
C MET A 1 -33.89 17.19 10.14
N GLN A 2 -34.00 16.59 8.97
CA GLN A 2 -32.87 15.93 8.32
C GLN A 2 -31.93 17.03 7.83
N LYS A 3 -30.76 17.13 8.47
CA LYS A 3 -29.67 18.00 8.03
C LYS A 3 -29.16 17.43 6.72
N THR A 4 -29.59 17.99 5.61
CA THR A 4 -29.08 17.65 4.27
C THR A 4 -27.59 17.98 4.26
N LYS A 5 -26.77 16.97 4.54
CA LYS A 5 -25.32 17.10 4.47
C LYS A 5 -24.99 17.22 2.98
N ILE A 6 -24.69 18.44 2.53
CA ILE A 6 -24.20 18.67 1.16
C ILE A 6 -23.00 17.74 0.97
N PRO A 7 -23.05 16.82 0.00
CA PRO A 7 -21.95 15.91 -0.20
C PRO A 7 -20.71 16.71 -0.60
N LYS A 8 -19.61 16.51 0.12
CA LYS A 8 -18.34 17.11 -0.25
C LYS A 8 -17.94 16.61 -1.64
N SER A 9 -17.41 17.49 -2.47
CA SER A 9 -16.99 17.13 -3.83
C SER A 9 -15.53 16.66 -3.85
N ALA A 10 -15.26 15.64 -4.64
CA ALA A 10 -13.91 15.17 -4.93
C ALA A 10 -13.75 14.96 -6.42
N THR A 11 -12.60 15.37 -6.97
CA THR A 11 -12.23 15.10 -8.37
C THR A 11 -11.15 14.03 -8.40
N LEU A 12 -11.39 12.97 -9.17
CA LEU A 12 -10.47 11.86 -9.34
C LEU A 12 -10.01 11.79 -10.79
N TYR A 13 -8.71 11.90 -11.01
CA TYR A 13 -8.08 11.64 -12.30
C TYR A 13 -7.49 10.24 -12.30
N ARG A 14 -7.97 9.37 -13.20
CA ARG A 14 -7.48 7.99 -13.33
C ARG A 14 -7.35 7.55 -14.78
N THR A 15 -6.42 6.66 -15.03
CA THR A 15 -6.21 6.09 -16.36
C THR A 15 -7.26 5.02 -16.65
N VAL A 16 -7.87 5.15 -17.84
CA VAL A 16 -8.79 4.16 -18.41
C VAL A 16 -8.48 4.03 -19.89
N MET A 17 -7.50 3.20 -20.20
CA MET A 17 -7.12 2.86 -21.57
C MET A 17 -7.73 1.51 -21.95
N ALA A 18 -7.82 1.20 -23.25
CA ALA A 18 -8.40 -0.06 -23.73
C ALA A 18 -7.64 -1.30 -23.25
N ASP A 19 -6.33 -1.16 -23.06
CA ASP A 19 -5.40 -2.20 -22.64
C ASP A 19 -5.02 -2.12 -21.14
N HIS A 20 -5.40 -1.04 -20.45
CA HIS A 20 -5.01 -0.83 -19.06
C HIS A 20 -6.02 -0.01 -18.27
N ILE A 21 -6.63 -0.66 -17.27
CA ILE A 21 -7.45 0.02 -16.25
C ILE A 21 -6.66 0.02 -14.93
N CYS A 22 -6.38 1.20 -14.40
CA CYS A 22 -5.62 1.34 -13.16
C CYS A 22 -6.47 0.87 -11.96
N PRO A 23 -6.09 -0.21 -11.26
CA PRO A 23 -6.84 -0.72 -10.10
C PRO A 23 -6.81 0.25 -8.93
N HIS A 24 -5.74 1.00 -8.75
CA HIS A 24 -5.64 2.02 -7.69
C HIS A 24 -6.64 3.16 -7.90
N GLY A 25 -6.91 3.55 -9.16
CA GLY A 25 -7.95 4.54 -9.47
C GLY A 25 -9.35 4.08 -9.09
N LEU A 26 -9.66 2.80 -9.28
CA LEU A 26 -10.93 2.21 -8.85
C LEU A 26 -11.04 2.19 -7.31
N LYS A 27 -9.97 1.84 -6.61
CA LYS A 27 -9.91 1.87 -5.14
C LYS A 27 -10.12 3.28 -4.59
N CYS A 28 -9.52 4.30 -5.21
CA CYS A 28 -9.75 5.71 -4.85
C CYS A 28 -11.23 6.08 -4.98
N LYS A 29 -11.85 5.72 -6.10
CA LYS A 29 -13.26 6.00 -6.36
C LYS A 29 -14.16 5.36 -5.31
N ASP A 30 -13.99 4.07 -5.05
CA ASP A 30 -14.75 3.31 -4.07
C ASP A 30 -14.60 3.90 -2.66
N LEU A 31 -13.38 4.21 -2.25
CA LEU A 31 -13.11 4.82 -0.95
C LEU A 31 -13.79 6.18 -0.79
N LEU A 32 -13.68 7.06 -1.77
CA LEU A 32 -14.34 8.37 -1.74
C LEU A 32 -15.87 8.25 -1.65
N GLN A 33 -16.45 7.32 -2.39
CA GLN A 33 -17.90 7.08 -2.34
C GLN A 33 -18.34 6.56 -0.97
N ARG A 34 -17.59 5.64 -0.36
CA ARG A 34 -17.86 5.14 1.01
C ARG A 34 -17.76 6.23 2.07
N GLU A 35 -16.85 7.18 1.90
CA GLU A 35 -16.71 8.33 2.80
C GLU A 35 -17.75 9.44 2.52
N GLY A 36 -18.66 9.21 1.59
CA GLY A 36 -19.79 10.10 1.31
C GLY A 36 -19.46 11.28 0.41
N PHE A 37 -18.40 11.20 -0.40
CA PHE A 37 -18.05 12.22 -1.38
C PHE A 37 -18.80 12.03 -2.71
N SER A 38 -19.18 13.14 -3.33
CA SER A 38 -19.59 13.16 -4.73
C SER A 38 -18.32 13.16 -5.60
N VAL A 39 -18.10 12.08 -6.36
CA VAL A 39 -16.88 11.88 -7.13
C VAL A 39 -17.06 12.31 -8.59
N ASN A 40 -16.32 13.34 -8.99
CA ASN A 40 -16.13 13.71 -10.38
C ASN A 40 -15.00 12.87 -10.99
N ASP A 41 -15.35 11.80 -11.70
CA ASP A 41 -14.43 10.80 -12.23
C ASP A 41 -13.90 11.21 -13.61
N GLN A 42 -12.71 11.78 -13.65
CA GLN A 42 -12.01 12.18 -14.87
C GLN A 42 -11.16 11.03 -15.43
N LYS A 43 -11.66 10.42 -16.50
CA LYS A 43 -11.01 9.27 -17.15
C LYS A 43 -10.00 9.74 -18.19
N LEU A 44 -8.73 9.46 -17.95
CA LEU A 44 -7.64 9.71 -18.88
C LEU A 44 -7.54 8.53 -19.86
N LYS A 45 -7.89 8.77 -21.11
CA LYS A 45 -8.05 7.72 -22.13
C LYS A 45 -6.82 7.55 -23.02
N SER A 46 -5.87 8.48 -22.97
CA SER A 46 -4.63 8.45 -23.75
C SER A 46 -3.42 8.83 -22.92
N ARG A 47 -2.24 8.50 -23.42
CA ARG A 47 -0.96 8.88 -22.77
C ARG A 47 -0.76 10.38 -22.75
N GLU A 48 -1.15 11.06 -23.82
CA GLU A 48 -1.08 12.52 -23.93
C GLU A 48 -1.87 13.20 -22.81
N ASN A 49 -3.08 12.70 -22.52
CA ASN A 49 -3.91 13.22 -21.42
C ASN A 49 -3.26 13.01 -20.06
N VAL A 50 -2.55 11.89 -19.87
CA VAL A 50 -1.80 11.61 -18.65
C VAL A 50 -0.62 12.56 -18.51
N ASP A 51 0.13 12.78 -19.58
CA ASP A 51 1.31 13.65 -19.59
C ASP A 51 0.91 15.13 -19.42
N GLU A 52 -0.20 15.54 -20.02
CA GLU A 52 -0.78 16.87 -19.82
C GLU A 52 -1.16 17.09 -18.34
N LEU A 53 -1.84 16.11 -17.73
CA LEU A 53 -2.19 16.17 -16.31
C LEU A 53 -0.96 16.30 -15.43
N LYS A 54 0.06 15.46 -15.68
CA LYS A 54 1.31 15.46 -14.93
C LYS A 54 2.02 16.81 -15.03
N SER A 55 2.09 17.39 -16.21
CA SER A 55 2.70 18.70 -16.45
C SER A 55 1.91 19.82 -15.79
N ARG A 56 0.58 19.78 -15.88
CA ARG A 56 -0.32 20.81 -15.32
C ARG A 56 -0.23 20.91 -13.79
N TYR A 57 -0.17 19.77 -13.11
CA TYR A 57 -0.18 19.71 -11.65
C TYR A 57 1.18 19.39 -11.03
N GLY A 58 2.24 19.22 -11.83
CA GLY A 58 3.58 18.87 -11.35
C GLY A 58 3.63 17.53 -10.63
N VAL A 59 2.86 16.55 -11.08
CA VAL A 59 2.78 15.22 -10.46
C VAL A 59 3.45 14.16 -11.32
N LEU A 60 3.98 13.12 -10.68
CA LEU A 60 4.70 12.04 -11.37
C LEU A 60 3.81 10.83 -11.68
N THR A 61 2.74 10.63 -10.91
CA THR A 61 1.93 9.42 -10.93
C THR A 61 0.44 9.70 -11.08
N VAL A 62 -0.30 8.70 -11.49
CA VAL A 62 -1.76 8.64 -11.56
C VAL A 62 -2.18 7.36 -10.83
N PRO A 63 -3.25 7.30 -10.04
CA PRO A 63 -4.34 8.28 -9.90
C PRO A 63 -3.97 9.51 -9.07
N GLN A 64 -4.69 10.61 -9.27
CA GLN A 64 -4.62 11.81 -8.44
C GLN A 64 -6.01 12.22 -7.97
N VAL A 65 -6.13 12.52 -6.70
CA VAL A 65 -7.37 12.92 -6.03
C VAL A 65 -7.26 14.35 -5.55
N PHE A 66 -8.31 15.13 -5.82
CA PHE A 66 -8.49 16.49 -5.30
C PHE A 66 -9.78 16.54 -4.50
N ILE A 67 -9.74 17.09 -3.29
CA ILE A 67 -10.90 17.32 -2.43
C ILE A 67 -11.05 18.84 -2.27
N GLU A 68 -12.19 19.38 -2.69
CA GLU A 68 -12.45 20.83 -2.66
C GLU A 68 -11.29 21.64 -3.29
N ASP A 69 -10.80 21.19 -4.47
CA ASP A 69 -9.68 21.76 -5.23
C ASP A 69 -8.30 21.65 -4.55
N VAL A 70 -8.20 21.03 -3.39
CA VAL A 70 -6.92 20.72 -2.74
C VAL A 70 -6.44 19.35 -3.18
N ARG A 71 -5.21 19.28 -3.70
CA ARG A 71 -4.59 18.02 -4.09
C ARG A 71 -4.29 17.15 -2.86
N ILE A 72 -4.82 15.96 -2.83
CA ILE A 72 -4.51 14.94 -1.82
C ILE A 72 -3.36 14.05 -2.28
N GLY A 73 -3.41 13.54 -3.51
CA GLY A 73 -2.41 12.66 -4.09
C GLY A 73 -3.00 11.35 -4.61
N GLY A 74 -2.26 10.25 -4.48
CA GLY A 74 -2.66 8.92 -4.90
C GLY A 74 -3.50 8.17 -3.85
N PHE A 75 -3.61 6.85 -4.03
CA PHE A 75 -4.43 6.01 -3.14
C PHE A 75 -3.90 5.96 -1.70
N ASP A 76 -2.59 5.84 -1.52
CA ASP A 76 -1.99 5.79 -0.17
C ASP A 76 -2.13 7.14 0.56
N ASP A 77 -1.97 8.26 -0.15
CA ASP A 77 -2.19 9.59 0.40
C ASP A 77 -3.66 9.79 0.80
N LEU A 78 -4.59 9.25 0.02
CA LEU A 78 -6.00 9.27 0.33
C LEU A 78 -6.34 8.44 1.58
N LEU A 79 -5.71 7.27 1.74
CA LEU A 79 -5.83 6.46 2.96
C LEU A 79 -5.36 7.24 4.19
N ARG A 80 -4.19 7.88 4.11
CA ARG A 80 -3.67 8.74 5.19
C ARG A 80 -4.61 9.91 5.50
N TYR A 81 -5.17 10.54 4.48
CA TYR A 81 -6.14 11.62 4.65
C TYR A 81 -7.36 11.19 5.47
N PHE A 82 -7.82 9.96 5.29
CA PHE A 82 -8.93 9.39 6.08
C PHE A 82 -8.48 8.65 7.36
N GLY A 83 -7.20 8.72 7.73
CA GLY A 83 -6.66 8.03 8.91
C GLY A 83 -6.71 6.50 8.83
N LYS A 84 -6.66 5.94 7.61
CA LYS A 84 -6.65 4.50 7.37
C LYS A 84 -5.20 4.00 7.14
N ALA A 85 -4.91 2.76 7.54
CA ALA A 85 -3.60 2.15 7.31
C ALA A 85 -3.29 2.05 5.81
N THR A 86 -2.08 2.41 5.42
CA THR A 86 -1.59 2.27 4.05
C THR A 86 -1.03 0.86 3.82
N SER A 87 -0.99 0.43 2.57
CA SER A 87 -0.41 -0.88 2.22
C SER A 87 1.08 -1.00 2.55
N SER A 88 1.80 0.12 2.66
CA SER A 88 3.20 0.14 3.08
C SER A 88 3.38 -0.02 4.59
N GLU A 89 2.35 0.26 5.41
CA GLU A 89 2.37 0.00 6.85
C GLU A 89 2.05 -1.46 7.20
N ASN A 90 1.48 -2.20 6.25
CA ASN A 90 1.24 -3.65 6.34
C ASN A 90 2.37 -4.47 5.71
N ASP A 91 3.54 -3.89 5.48
CA ASP A 91 4.74 -4.68 5.19
C ASP A 91 4.96 -5.63 6.38
N VAL A 92 4.59 -6.87 6.15
CA VAL A 92 4.75 -7.95 7.11
C VAL A 92 6.22 -7.98 7.51
N THR A 93 6.52 -7.43 8.67
CA THR A 93 7.85 -7.51 9.24
C THR A 93 8.15 -8.99 9.49
N TYR A 94 8.98 -9.58 8.64
CA TYR A 94 9.47 -10.97 8.80
C TYR A 94 10.40 -11.13 10.01
N GLN A 95 10.62 -10.06 10.76
CA GLN A 95 11.46 -10.04 11.97
C GLN A 95 11.19 -11.17 12.96
N PRO A 96 9.95 -11.45 13.38
CA PRO A 96 9.70 -12.54 14.32
C PRO A 96 9.99 -13.92 13.73
N ILE A 97 9.82 -14.11 12.42
CA ILE A 97 10.10 -15.37 11.75
C ILE A 97 11.61 -15.62 11.67
N ILE A 98 12.40 -14.60 11.33
CA ILE A 98 13.86 -14.67 11.30
C ILE A 98 14.43 -14.97 12.69
N ALA A 99 13.88 -14.38 13.74
CA ALA A 99 14.29 -14.63 15.12
C ALA A 99 14.04 -16.09 15.53
N LEU A 100 12.90 -16.67 15.17
CA LEU A 100 12.56 -18.07 15.45
C LEU A 100 13.53 -19.04 14.73
N PHE A 101 13.81 -18.79 13.45
CA PHE A 101 14.76 -19.62 12.69
C PHE A 101 16.19 -19.54 13.22
N SER A 102 16.64 -18.36 13.64
CA SER A 102 17.99 -18.20 14.21
C SER A 102 18.17 -18.94 15.53
N VAL A 103 17.18 -18.91 16.42
CA VAL A 103 17.20 -19.67 17.68
C VAL A 103 17.20 -21.18 17.41
N ALA A 104 16.38 -21.65 16.47
CA ALA A 104 16.34 -23.07 16.10
C ALA A 104 17.68 -23.56 15.55
N CYS A 105 18.35 -22.78 14.69
CA CYS A 105 19.66 -23.11 14.15
C CYS A 105 20.74 -23.16 15.24
N LEU A 106 20.74 -22.22 16.20
CA LEU A 106 21.68 -22.20 17.30
C LEU A 106 21.50 -23.43 18.23
N LEU A 107 20.26 -23.82 18.52
CA LEU A 107 19.97 -25.02 19.31
C LEU A 107 20.44 -26.30 18.58
N ALA A 108 20.21 -26.40 17.26
CA ALA A 108 20.67 -27.53 16.48
C ALA A 108 22.21 -27.67 16.49
N LEU A 109 22.92 -26.55 16.36
CA LEU A 109 24.40 -26.52 16.44
C LEU A 109 24.90 -26.91 17.83
N ALA A 110 24.26 -26.45 18.92
CA ALA A 110 24.61 -26.81 20.27
C ALA A 110 24.46 -28.31 20.53
N ILE A 111 23.35 -28.91 20.06
CA ILE A 111 23.09 -30.35 20.20
C ILE A 111 24.12 -31.17 19.43
N THR A 112 24.51 -30.78 18.22
CA THR A 112 25.53 -31.47 17.43
C THR A 112 26.91 -31.39 18.08
N TRP A 113 27.28 -30.24 18.66
CA TRP A 113 28.53 -30.08 19.42
C TRP A 113 28.56 -30.98 20.66
N LEU A 114 27.47 -31.07 21.41
CA LEU A 114 27.36 -31.93 22.59
C LEU A 114 27.49 -33.43 22.19
N ALA A 115 26.81 -33.84 21.12
CA ALA A 115 26.87 -35.21 20.61
C ALA A 115 28.29 -35.61 20.16
N LEU A 116 28.98 -34.72 19.44
CA LEU A 116 30.39 -34.94 19.03
C LEU A 116 31.34 -35.00 20.23
N GLY A 117 31.14 -34.16 21.24
CA GLY A 117 31.94 -34.16 22.47
C GLY A 117 31.80 -35.46 23.26
N VAL A 118 30.59 -36.03 23.35
CA VAL A 118 30.33 -37.32 24.02
C VAL A 118 30.99 -38.47 23.25
N VAL A 119 30.90 -38.49 21.91
CA VAL A 119 31.53 -39.51 21.08
C VAL A 119 33.04 -39.47 21.20
N PHE A 120 33.65 -38.27 21.24
CA PHE A 120 35.09 -38.14 21.41
C PHE A 120 35.59 -38.57 22.81
N SER A 121 34.78 -38.38 23.87
CA SER A 121 35.06 -38.80 25.24
C SER A 121 35.06 -40.31 25.41
N VAL A 122 34.22 -41.00 24.65
CA VAL A 122 34.11 -42.48 24.69
C VAL A 122 35.25 -43.16 24.01
N GLN A 123 35.95 -42.52 23.04
CA GLN A 123 37.08 -43.10 22.31
C GLN A 123 38.42 -42.95 23.05
N THR A 124 38.50 -42.17 24.11
CA THR A 124 39.75 -41.94 24.88
C THR A 124 39.87 -42.83 26.13
N VAL A 125 38.94 -43.79 26.29
CA VAL A 125 38.99 -44.79 27.40
C VAL A 125 39.52 -46.10 26.91
#